data_f4ce17767db5a7e032a7f8c0e599f46f
#
_entry.id   f4ce17767db5a7e032a7f8c0e599f46f
#
_cell.length_a   1.000
_cell.length_b   1.000
_cell.length_c   1.000
_cell.angle_alpha   90.00
_cell.angle_beta   90.00
_cell.angle_gamma   90.00
#
_symmetry.space_group_name_H-M   'P 1'
#
loop_
_entity.id
_entity.type
_entity.pdbx_description
1 polymer ?
#
loop_
_entity_poly.entity_id
_entity_poly.type
_entity_poly.pdbx_seq_one_letter_code
_entity_poly.pdbx_strand_id
1 'polypeptide(L)'
;QVLGLAAKDTVSNFFAGIFLMADSPFKEGDYILLDTGERGYVKQMGLRSTRFMTRDDIEITIPNSVIAASKIVNESGGPGEIERVRITLTVSYDSNLDDVKNRLVDTAKKENNVLKDPEPRVRFREFADHGLRLQLLFWIQNPEIRGRTVDAVNSEIFKQISEDNISIPYPTMSVHLSSENK
;
A
#
# COMPACT_ATOMS: atom_id res chain seq x y z
N GLN A 1 -5.99 -24.69 -40.59
CA GLN A 1 -6.46 -24.49 -39.17
C GLN A 1 -5.39 -23.83 -38.29
N VAL A 2 -4.09 -24.15 -38.44
CA VAL A 2 -3.00 -23.55 -37.61
C VAL A 2 -2.82 -22.03 -37.84
N LEU A 3 -2.97 -21.57 -39.06
CA LEU A 3 -2.91 -20.13 -39.40
C LEU A 3 -4.05 -19.32 -38.77
N GLY A 4 -5.22 -19.93 -38.57
CA GLY A 4 -6.37 -19.28 -37.93
C GLY A 4 -6.18 -19.07 -36.44
N LEU A 5 -5.45 -19.96 -35.73
CA LEU A 5 -5.14 -19.81 -34.30
C LEU A 5 -4.10 -18.71 -34.07
N ALA A 6 -3.05 -18.65 -34.89
CA ALA A 6 -2.04 -17.57 -34.79
C ALA A 6 -2.63 -16.18 -35.10
N ALA A 7 -3.55 -16.10 -36.05
CA ALA A 7 -4.26 -14.88 -36.36
C ALA A 7 -5.21 -14.43 -35.24
N LYS A 8 -5.84 -15.39 -34.54
CA LYS A 8 -6.77 -15.13 -33.43
C LYS A 8 -6.11 -14.33 -32.30
N ASP A 9 -4.92 -14.75 -31.87
CA ASP A 9 -4.22 -14.07 -30.77
C ASP A 9 -3.79 -12.64 -31.13
N THR A 10 -3.32 -12.46 -32.37
CA THR A 10 -2.93 -11.14 -32.85
C THR A 10 -4.14 -10.19 -32.92
N VAL A 11 -5.25 -10.65 -33.45
CA VAL A 11 -6.50 -9.90 -33.56
C VAL A 11 -7.06 -9.59 -32.16
N SER A 12 -7.04 -10.58 -31.26
CA SER A 12 -7.49 -10.40 -29.87
C SER A 12 -6.68 -9.33 -29.14
N ASN A 13 -5.36 -9.35 -29.26
CA ASN A 13 -4.50 -8.35 -28.63
C ASN A 13 -4.71 -6.94 -29.22
N PHE A 14 -4.93 -6.83 -30.51
CA PHE A 14 -5.21 -5.57 -31.17
C PHE A 14 -6.52 -4.95 -30.69
N PHE A 15 -7.62 -5.72 -30.69
CA PHE A 15 -8.89 -5.24 -30.17
C PHE A 15 -8.85 -4.93 -28.68
N ALA A 16 -8.17 -5.76 -27.88
CA ALA A 16 -7.97 -5.48 -26.46
C ALA A 16 -7.22 -4.14 -26.28
N GLY A 17 -6.20 -3.86 -27.08
CA GLY A 17 -5.50 -2.58 -27.05
C GLY A 17 -6.41 -1.39 -27.35
N ILE A 18 -7.26 -1.50 -28.37
CA ILE A 18 -8.25 -0.47 -28.69
C ILE A 18 -9.22 -0.25 -27.52
N PHE A 19 -9.76 -1.32 -26.91
CA PHE A 19 -10.68 -1.22 -25.78
C PHE A 19 -10.01 -0.62 -24.54
N LEU A 20 -8.78 -1.03 -24.21
CA LEU A 20 -8.04 -0.45 -23.11
C LEU A 20 -7.79 1.07 -23.30
N MET A 21 -7.52 1.50 -24.54
CA MET A 21 -7.37 2.92 -24.85
C MET A 21 -8.71 3.67 -24.81
N ALA A 22 -9.79 3.05 -25.28
CA ALA A 22 -11.11 3.68 -25.32
C ALA A 22 -11.74 3.80 -23.93
N ASP A 23 -11.72 2.72 -23.13
CA ASP A 23 -12.28 2.70 -21.79
C ASP A 23 -11.35 3.35 -20.75
N SER A 24 -10.05 3.43 -21.08
CA SER A 24 -9.01 4.05 -20.24
C SER A 24 -9.07 3.68 -18.76
N PRO A 25 -9.08 2.38 -18.41
CA PRO A 25 -9.05 1.96 -17.00
C PRO A 25 -7.78 2.40 -16.28
N PHE A 26 -6.75 2.71 -17.03
CA PHE A 26 -5.50 3.32 -16.63
C PHE A 26 -4.88 4.09 -17.79
N LYS A 27 -3.90 4.93 -17.51
CA LYS A 27 -3.14 5.71 -18.51
C LYS A 27 -1.63 5.51 -18.29
N GLU A 28 -0.83 5.96 -19.24
CA GLU A 28 0.63 6.00 -19.08
C GLU A 28 1.00 6.86 -17.86
N GLY A 29 1.90 6.35 -17.03
CA GLY A 29 2.28 6.93 -15.73
C GLY A 29 1.47 6.43 -14.54
N ASP A 30 0.33 5.76 -14.71
CA ASP A 30 -0.42 5.17 -13.61
C ASP A 30 0.32 3.97 -13.01
N TYR A 31 0.17 3.80 -11.70
CA TYR A 31 0.70 2.66 -10.97
C TYR A 31 -0.40 1.62 -10.79
N ILE A 32 -0.24 0.45 -11.37
CA ILE A 32 -1.26 -0.58 -11.36
C ILE A 32 -0.76 -1.93 -10.82
N LEU A 33 -1.69 -2.71 -10.32
CA LEU A 33 -1.53 -4.09 -9.92
C LEU A 33 -2.53 -4.97 -10.68
N LEU A 34 -2.04 -6.00 -11.35
CA LEU A 34 -2.83 -7.04 -11.99
C LEU A 34 -3.07 -8.20 -11.02
N ASP A 35 -4.14 -8.97 -11.23
CA ASP A 35 -4.44 -10.17 -10.45
C ASP A 35 -3.42 -11.31 -10.67
N THR A 36 -2.69 -11.27 -11.77
CA THR A 36 -1.55 -12.13 -12.08
C THR A 36 -0.31 -11.82 -11.23
N GLY A 37 -0.34 -10.70 -10.48
CA GLY A 37 0.68 -10.31 -9.51
C GLY A 37 1.67 -9.25 -9.98
N GLU A 38 1.67 -8.91 -11.26
CA GLU A 38 2.53 -7.84 -11.79
C GLU A 38 2.08 -6.49 -11.24
N ARG A 39 3.04 -5.74 -10.75
CA ARG A 39 2.85 -4.43 -10.14
C ARG A 39 3.91 -3.45 -10.64
N GLY A 40 3.47 -2.33 -11.15
CA GLY A 40 4.37 -1.31 -11.68
C GLY A 40 3.64 -0.12 -12.27
N TYR A 41 4.39 0.86 -12.73
CA TYR A 41 3.80 1.95 -13.48
C TYR A 41 3.75 1.64 -14.97
N VAL A 42 2.72 2.12 -15.61
CA VAL A 42 2.49 1.98 -17.06
C VAL A 42 3.48 2.88 -17.79
N LYS A 43 4.46 2.29 -18.46
CA LYS A 43 5.48 3.02 -19.22
C LYS A 43 4.98 3.42 -20.60
N GLN A 44 4.33 2.49 -21.27
CA GLN A 44 3.83 2.69 -22.64
C GLN A 44 2.69 1.74 -22.96
N MET A 45 1.65 2.28 -23.54
CA MET A 45 0.52 1.50 -24.09
C MET A 45 0.68 1.37 -25.61
N GLY A 46 0.86 0.13 -26.08
CA GLY A 46 0.92 -0.19 -27.50
C GLY A 46 -0.36 -0.87 -28.00
N LEU A 47 -0.51 -1.04 -29.31
CA LEU A 47 -1.68 -1.68 -29.91
C LEU A 47 -1.80 -3.17 -29.55
N ARG A 48 -0.69 -3.86 -29.33
CA ARG A 48 -0.65 -5.30 -29.04
C ARG A 48 -0.32 -5.61 -27.60
N SER A 49 0.50 -4.79 -26.98
CA SER A 49 1.04 -5.02 -25.64
C SER A 49 1.28 -3.72 -24.92
N THR A 50 1.23 -3.78 -23.60
CA THR A 50 1.53 -2.67 -22.70
C THR A 50 2.81 -2.98 -21.94
N ARG A 51 3.66 -1.98 -21.73
CA ARG A 51 4.91 -2.08 -21.00
C ARG A 51 4.77 -1.45 -19.63
N PHE A 52 5.21 -2.20 -18.62
CA PHE A 52 5.23 -1.78 -17.23
C PHE A 52 6.67 -1.71 -16.73
N MET A 53 6.94 -0.80 -15.83
CA MET A 53 8.19 -0.74 -15.09
C MET A 53 7.91 -1.05 -13.62
N THR A 54 8.57 -2.09 -13.11
CA THR A 54 8.46 -2.47 -11.69
C THR A 54 9.30 -1.55 -10.79
N ARG A 55 9.18 -1.72 -9.47
CA ARG A 55 9.99 -0.99 -8.49
C ARG A 55 11.48 -1.36 -8.52
N ASP A 56 11.80 -2.52 -9.11
CA ASP A 56 13.17 -3.00 -9.26
C ASP A 56 13.77 -2.61 -10.63
N ASP A 57 13.16 -1.61 -11.30
CA ASP A 57 13.55 -1.11 -12.61
C ASP A 57 13.51 -2.19 -13.73
N ILE A 58 12.65 -3.20 -13.55
CA ILE A 58 12.46 -4.27 -14.53
C ILE A 58 11.29 -3.90 -15.44
N GLU A 59 11.54 -3.91 -16.76
CA GLU A 59 10.48 -3.74 -17.75
C GLU A 59 9.76 -5.06 -17.99
N ILE A 60 8.44 -5.07 -17.83
CA ILE A 60 7.56 -6.19 -18.14
C ILE A 60 6.68 -5.81 -19.32
N THR A 61 6.63 -6.65 -20.34
CA THR A 61 5.73 -6.48 -21.47
C THR A 61 4.60 -7.50 -21.39
N ILE A 62 3.37 -7.04 -21.30
CA ILE A 62 2.18 -7.88 -21.17
C ILE A 62 1.29 -7.71 -22.39
N PRO A 63 0.84 -8.80 -23.04
CA PRO A 63 -0.13 -8.74 -24.12
C PRO A 63 -1.44 -8.08 -23.68
N ASN A 64 -2.02 -7.23 -24.48
CA ASN A 64 -3.23 -6.48 -24.13
C ASN A 64 -4.43 -7.39 -23.82
N SER A 65 -4.53 -8.54 -24.47
CA SER A 65 -5.59 -9.53 -24.19
C SER A 65 -5.51 -10.07 -22.77
N VAL A 66 -4.29 -10.24 -22.24
CA VAL A 66 -4.08 -10.68 -20.83
C VAL A 66 -4.54 -9.61 -19.88
N ILE A 67 -4.14 -8.35 -20.13
CA ILE A 67 -4.53 -7.21 -19.27
C ILE A 67 -6.05 -7.02 -19.31
N ALA A 68 -6.68 -7.07 -20.48
CA ALA A 68 -8.12 -6.89 -20.63
C ALA A 68 -8.94 -8.00 -19.93
N ALA A 69 -8.37 -9.20 -19.79
CA ALA A 69 -8.98 -10.31 -19.08
C ALA A 69 -8.70 -10.30 -17.56
N SER A 70 -7.76 -9.47 -17.10
CA SER A 70 -7.31 -9.41 -15.71
C SER A 70 -8.15 -8.42 -14.90
N LYS A 71 -8.22 -8.65 -13.58
CA LYS A 71 -8.63 -7.60 -12.64
C LYS A 71 -7.52 -6.55 -12.54
N ILE A 72 -7.87 -5.31 -12.83
CA ILE A 72 -6.96 -4.18 -12.78
C ILE A 72 -7.24 -3.37 -11.51
N VAL A 73 -6.23 -3.23 -10.65
CA VAL A 73 -6.26 -2.31 -9.51
C VAL A 73 -5.39 -1.10 -9.87
N ASN A 74 -6.01 0.02 -10.18
CA ASN A 74 -5.30 1.27 -10.45
C ASN A 74 -5.09 2.02 -9.14
N GLU A 75 -3.86 2.03 -8.64
CA GLU A 75 -3.49 2.69 -7.39
C GLU A 75 -3.36 4.22 -7.56
N SER A 76 -3.20 4.71 -8.80
CA SER A 76 -3.17 6.15 -9.15
C SER A 76 -4.51 6.71 -9.57
N GLY A 77 -5.49 5.87 -9.86
CA GLY A 77 -6.78 6.24 -10.44
C GLY A 77 -7.85 6.69 -9.44
N GLY A 78 -7.49 6.93 -8.18
CA GLY A 78 -8.43 7.40 -7.15
C GLY A 78 -8.81 8.88 -7.31
N PRO A 79 -9.84 9.37 -6.59
CA PRO A 79 -10.21 10.77 -6.59
C PRO A 79 -9.04 11.64 -6.15
N GLY A 80 -8.55 12.54 -7.02
CA GLY A 80 -7.43 13.44 -6.75
C GLY A 80 -6.05 12.82 -6.90
N GLU A 81 -5.93 11.64 -7.48
CA GLU A 81 -4.66 10.93 -7.72
C GLU A 81 -3.83 10.70 -6.43
N ILE A 82 -4.50 10.60 -5.29
CA ILE A 82 -3.86 10.41 -3.99
C ILE A 82 -4.06 8.98 -3.47
N GLU A 83 -3.02 8.42 -2.85
CA GLU A 83 -3.08 7.11 -2.20
C GLU A 83 -3.18 7.26 -0.68
N ARG A 84 -4.06 6.46 -0.06
CA ARG A 84 -4.13 6.35 1.40
C ARG A 84 -3.21 5.25 1.91
N VAL A 85 -2.25 5.64 2.73
CA VAL A 85 -1.34 4.74 3.42
C VAL A 85 -1.86 4.41 4.82
N ARG A 86 -1.58 3.20 5.28
CA ARG A 86 -1.92 2.71 6.61
C ARG A 86 -0.70 2.12 7.27
N ILE A 87 -0.39 2.58 8.49
CA ILE A 87 0.59 1.97 9.37
C ILE A 87 -0.15 1.46 10.58
N THR A 88 -0.01 0.17 10.86
CA THR A 88 -0.62 -0.47 12.01
C THR A 88 0.43 -0.70 13.09
N LEU A 89 0.13 -0.30 14.31
CA LEU A 89 0.98 -0.54 15.47
C LEU A 89 0.12 -0.93 16.68
N THR A 90 0.74 -1.64 17.62
CA THR A 90 0.11 -1.99 18.89
C THR A 90 0.84 -1.25 20.00
N VAL A 91 0.10 -0.55 20.86
CA VAL A 91 0.65 0.17 22.01
C VAL A 91 0.16 -0.44 23.30
N SER A 92 0.91 -0.24 24.39
CA SER A 92 0.57 -0.80 25.69
C SER A 92 -0.81 -0.33 26.18
N TYR A 93 -1.51 -1.17 26.95
CA TYR A 93 -2.77 -0.83 27.61
C TYR A 93 -2.64 0.34 28.59
N ASP A 94 -1.45 0.55 29.16
CA ASP A 94 -1.15 1.65 30.08
C ASP A 94 -0.92 2.99 29.38
N SER A 95 -0.92 3.00 28.04
CA SER A 95 -0.69 4.21 27.26
C SER A 95 -1.88 5.18 27.35
N ASN A 96 -1.57 6.48 27.43
CA ASN A 96 -2.59 7.50 27.21
C ASN A 96 -2.97 7.53 25.70
N LEU A 97 -4.12 6.99 25.38
CA LEU A 97 -4.58 6.81 24.00
C LEU A 97 -4.64 8.12 23.20
N ASP A 98 -5.10 9.20 23.81
CA ASP A 98 -5.25 10.48 23.14
C ASP A 98 -3.88 11.13 22.88
N ASP A 99 -2.96 11.04 23.82
CA ASP A 99 -1.58 11.51 23.65
C ASP A 99 -0.86 10.74 22.54
N VAL A 100 -0.96 9.41 22.56
CA VAL A 100 -0.38 8.56 21.49
C VAL A 100 -0.94 8.89 20.13
N LYS A 101 -2.27 9.07 20.00
CA LYS A 101 -2.90 9.44 18.74
C LYS A 101 -2.37 10.78 18.22
N ASN A 102 -2.27 11.78 19.09
CA ASN A 102 -1.77 13.10 18.72
C ASN A 102 -0.31 13.03 18.27
N ARG A 103 0.54 12.29 18.99
CA ARG A 103 1.96 12.11 18.62
C ARG A 103 2.12 11.42 17.27
N LEU A 104 1.33 10.40 16.98
CA LEU A 104 1.36 9.71 15.69
C LEU A 104 0.91 10.62 14.53
N VAL A 105 -0.12 11.43 14.75
CA VAL A 105 -0.58 12.42 13.76
C VAL A 105 0.52 13.46 13.51
N ASP A 106 1.10 14.01 14.58
CA ASP A 106 2.17 15.00 14.47
C ASP A 106 3.42 14.42 13.79
N THR A 107 3.74 13.17 14.06
CA THR A 107 4.83 12.45 13.39
C THR A 107 4.59 12.35 11.89
N ALA A 108 3.38 11.96 11.47
CA ALA A 108 3.03 11.90 10.05
C ALA A 108 3.06 13.28 9.38
N LYS A 109 2.60 14.34 10.07
CA LYS A 109 2.59 15.71 9.55
C LYS A 109 3.98 16.30 9.30
N LYS A 110 5.00 15.81 9.99
CA LYS A 110 6.40 16.26 9.80
C LYS A 110 7.01 15.75 8.51
N GLU A 111 6.49 14.63 7.97
CA GLU A 111 7.00 14.05 6.73
C GLU A 111 6.51 14.84 5.51
N ASN A 112 7.44 15.34 4.70
CA ASN A 112 7.15 16.22 3.58
C ASN A 112 6.28 15.58 2.49
N ASN A 113 6.36 14.26 2.34
CA ASN A 113 5.59 13.51 1.35
C ASN A 113 4.16 13.20 1.81
N VAL A 114 3.83 13.47 3.05
CA VAL A 114 2.49 13.31 3.60
C VAL A 114 1.66 14.55 3.29
N LEU A 115 0.49 14.34 2.68
CA LEU A 115 -0.42 15.44 2.36
C LEU A 115 -1.01 16.05 3.64
N LYS A 116 -1.22 17.35 3.61
CA LYS A 116 -1.89 18.09 4.70
C LYS A 116 -3.41 17.96 4.62
N ASP A 117 -3.93 17.80 3.42
CA ASP A 117 -5.33 17.55 3.11
C ASP A 117 -5.43 16.36 2.14
N PRO A 118 -6.10 15.26 2.51
CA PRO A 118 -6.75 15.00 3.81
C PRO A 118 -5.76 14.88 4.98
N GLU A 119 -6.17 15.41 6.14
CA GLU A 119 -5.34 15.40 7.34
C GLU A 119 -5.05 13.97 7.84
N PRO A 120 -3.80 13.66 8.24
CA PRO A 120 -3.46 12.41 8.92
C PRO A 120 -4.33 12.18 10.15
N ARG A 121 -4.71 10.94 10.38
CA ARG A 121 -5.54 10.56 11.53
C ARG A 121 -5.24 9.17 12.04
N VAL A 122 -5.51 8.93 13.33
CA VAL A 122 -5.36 7.62 13.95
C VAL A 122 -6.72 7.04 14.28
N ARG A 123 -6.88 5.74 14.00
CA ARG A 123 -8.05 4.95 14.39
C ARG A 123 -7.63 3.87 15.39
N PHE A 124 -8.34 3.80 16.50
CA PHE A 124 -8.28 2.65 17.38
C PHE A 124 -9.12 1.52 16.74
N ARG A 125 -8.49 0.38 16.52
CA ARG A 125 -9.12 -0.71 15.76
C ARG A 125 -9.67 -1.80 16.64
N GLU A 126 -8.86 -2.27 17.58
CA GLU A 126 -9.26 -3.38 18.44
C GLU A 126 -8.40 -3.45 19.72
N PHE A 127 -8.92 -4.16 20.71
CA PHE A 127 -8.19 -4.62 21.85
C PHE A 127 -7.46 -5.91 21.43
N ALA A 128 -6.14 -5.85 21.32
CA ALA A 128 -5.31 -7.01 20.94
C ALA A 128 -4.84 -7.75 22.21
N ASP A 129 -4.27 -8.94 22.04
CA ASP A 129 -3.88 -9.82 23.17
C ASP A 129 -2.96 -9.14 24.20
N HIS A 130 -2.10 -8.22 23.76
CA HIS A 130 -1.11 -7.56 24.60
C HIS A 130 -1.19 -6.04 24.59
N GLY A 131 -2.15 -5.43 23.90
CA GLY A 131 -2.26 -3.98 23.80
C GLY A 131 -3.36 -3.48 22.90
N LEU A 132 -3.35 -2.17 22.66
CA LEU A 132 -4.32 -1.47 21.83
C LEU A 132 -3.81 -1.38 20.39
N ARG A 133 -4.53 -1.95 19.42
CA ARG A 133 -4.16 -1.84 18.00
C ARG A 133 -4.65 -0.54 17.41
N LEU A 134 -3.71 0.27 16.99
CA LEU A 134 -3.94 1.56 16.35
C LEU A 134 -3.57 1.48 14.87
N GLN A 135 -4.21 2.31 14.10
CA GLN A 135 -3.91 2.47 12.68
C GLN A 135 -3.77 3.96 12.34
N LEU A 136 -2.55 4.35 12.00
CA LEU A 136 -2.25 5.67 11.46
C LEU A 136 -2.59 5.67 9.97
N LEU A 137 -3.41 6.62 9.56
CA LEU A 137 -3.87 6.84 8.18
C LEU A 137 -3.33 8.18 7.72
N PHE A 138 -2.67 8.19 6.58
CA PHE A 138 -2.26 9.42 5.91
C PHE A 138 -2.29 9.24 4.40
N TRP A 139 -2.15 10.33 3.66
CA TRP A 139 -2.26 10.34 2.21
C TRP A 139 -0.97 10.85 1.59
N ILE A 140 -0.63 10.28 0.44
CA ILE A 140 0.52 10.64 -0.39
C ILE A 140 0.03 10.93 -1.82
N GLN A 141 0.76 11.78 -2.53
CA GLN A 141 0.42 12.16 -3.90
C GLN A 141 0.79 11.08 -4.92
N ASN A 142 1.89 10.36 -4.69
CA ASN A 142 2.44 9.43 -5.66
C ASN A 142 2.66 8.05 -5.03
N PRO A 143 2.03 6.98 -5.55
CA PRO A 143 2.25 5.60 -5.09
C PRO A 143 3.71 5.13 -5.14
N GLU A 144 4.54 5.66 -6.03
CA GLU A 144 5.94 5.28 -6.14
C GLU A 144 6.75 5.63 -4.88
N ILE A 145 6.42 6.75 -4.23
CA ILE A 145 7.12 7.19 -3.01
C ILE A 145 6.60 6.51 -1.74
N ARG A 146 5.57 5.65 -1.85
CA ARG A 146 4.93 5.00 -0.70
C ARG A 146 5.93 4.30 0.21
N GLY A 147 6.82 3.49 -0.36
CA GLY A 147 7.82 2.74 0.43
C GLY A 147 8.72 3.67 1.23
N ARG A 148 9.26 4.71 0.59
CA ARG A 148 10.13 5.70 1.21
C ARG A 148 9.41 6.49 2.30
N THR A 149 8.16 6.89 2.04
CA THR A 149 7.37 7.65 3.02
C THR A 149 7.00 6.78 4.23
N VAL A 150 6.63 5.51 4.01
CA VAL A 150 6.36 4.56 5.09
C VAL A 150 7.61 4.33 5.95
N ASP A 151 8.77 4.16 5.33
CA ASP A 151 10.05 4.02 6.02
C ASP A 151 10.37 5.24 6.89
N ALA A 152 10.24 6.45 6.34
CA ALA A 152 10.48 7.70 7.06
C ALA A 152 9.55 7.86 8.27
N VAL A 153 8.24 7.62 8.08
CA VAL A 153 7.26 7.71 9.18
C VAL A 153 7.51 6.64 10.23
N ASN A 154 7.79 5.38 9.84
CA ASN A 154 8.12 4.31 10.78
C ASN A 154 9.39 4.60 11.57
N SER A 155 10.42 5.13 10.92
CA SER A 155 11.67 5.52 11.57
C SER A 155 11.45 6.61 12.63
N GLU A 156 10.60 7.57 12.34
CA GLU A 156 10.26 8.63 13.31
C GLU A 156 9.37 8.09 14.45
N ILE A 157 8.43 7.20 14.17
CA ILE A 157 7.66 6.48 15.21
C ILE A 157 8.62 5.69 16.12
N PHE A 158 9.61 5.00 15.54
CA PHE A 158 10.59 4.25 16.32
C PHE A 158 11.41 5.15 17.25
N LYS A 159 11.77 6.37 16.85
CA LYS A 159 12.42 7.34 17.74
C LYS A 159 11.51 7.70 18.92
N GLN A 160 10.22 7.94 18.67
CA GLN A 160 9.25 8.21 19.73
C GLN A 160 9.13 7.04 20.74
N ILE A 161 9.22 5.80 20.26
CA ILE A 161 9.25 4.62 21.10
C ILE A 161 10.54 4.58 21.93
N SER A 162 11.69 4.83 21.32
CA SER A 162 13.00 4.82 21.98
C SER A 162 13.16 5.92 23.04
N GLU A 163 12.40 7.01 22.92
CA GLU A 163 12.34 8.11 23.87
C GLU A 163 11.26 7.92 24.96
N ASP A 164 10.68 6.71 25.07
CA ASP A 164 9.58 6.34 25.97
C ASP A 164 8.31 7.22 25.82
N ASN A 165 8.18 7.91 24.68
CA ASN A 165 6.99 8.70 24.36
C ASN A 165 5.81 7.84 23.89
N ILE A 166 6.11 6.66 23.32
CA ILE A 166 5.14 5.63 22.91
C ILE A 166 5.61 4.28 23.45
N SER A 167 4.78 3.61 24.24
CA SER A 167 5.08 2.30 24.81
C SER A 167 4.54 1.18 23.91
N ILE A 168 5.43 0.27 23.51
CA ILE A 168 5.07 -0.95 22.76
C ILE A 168 5.02 -2.13 23.74
N PRO A 169 3.92 -2.92 23.75
CA PRO A 169 3.79 -4.03 24.66
C PRO A 169 4.69 -5.19 24.26
N TYR A 170 5.33 -5.81 25.24
CA TYR A 170 5.92 -7.14 25.11
C TYR A 170 4.86 -8.21 25.39
N PRO A 171 4.97 -9.43 24.84
CA PRO A 171 4.16 -10.55 25.27
C PRO A 171 4.32 -10.75 26.77
N THR A 172 3.21 -10.67 27.52
CA THR A 172 3.19 -10.84 28.97
C THR A 172 2.42 -12.10 29.32
N MET A 173 2.91 -12.85 30.33
CA MET A 173 2.17 -13.96 30.93
C MET A 173 2.19 -13.86 32.42
N SER A 174 1.10 -14.25 33.04
CA SER A 174 0.99 -14.35 34.49
C SER A 174 1.48 -15.74 34.94
N VAL A 175 2.52 -15.80 35.77
CA VAL A 175 3.06 -17.05 36.31
C VAL A 175 2.69 -17.15 37.77
N HIS A 176 1.88 -18.16 38.12
CA HIS A 176 1.59 -18.50 39.52
C HIS A 176 2.56 -19.58 39.98
N LEU A 177 3.45 -19.23 40.90
CA LEU A 177 4.35 -20.18 41.55
C LEU A 177 3.66 -20.78 42.76
N SER A 178 3.35 -22.08 42.77
CA SER A 178 2.94 -22.80 43.94
C SER A 178 4.19 -23.45 44.59
N SER A 179 4.55 -23.07 45.81
CA SER A 179 5.53 -23.81 46.61
C SER A 179 4.81 -24.95 47.29
N GLU A 180 5.07 -26.21 46.88
CA GLU A 180 4.76 -27.37 47.74
C GLU A 180 5.71 -27.35 48.91
N ASN A 181 5.19 -26.98 50.07
CA ASN A 181 5.89 -27.27 51.36
C ASN A 181 5.80 -28.76 51.64
N LYS A 182 6.92 -29.46 51.59
CA LYS A 182 7.09 -30.80 52.14
C LYS A 182 7.27 -30.71 53.63
#